data_4540035d5134212ec1264c0a390beb9a
#
_entry.id   4540035d5134212ec1264c0a390beb9a
#
_cell.length_a   1.000
_cell.length_b   1.000
_cell.length_c   1.000
_cell.angle_alpha   90.00
_cell.angle_beta   90.00
_cell.angle_gamma   90.00
#
_symmetry.space_group_name_H-M   'P 1'
#
loop_
_entity.id
_entity.type
_entity.pdbx_description
1 polymer ?
#
loop_
_entity_poly.entity_id
_entity_poly.type
_entity_poly.pdbx_seq_one_letter_code
_entity_poly.pdbx_strand_id
1 'polypeptide(L)'
;MRLRVVSRLLPLIQQLDRRMLWRVNTMEKVLYITFDDGPIPELTPWVLDTLKAHNAKATFFCLGRNVQAHPELFERLKTEGHAVGNHTWDHPSGWRSDRGAYYRSVLRCQEVTRTDLFRPPYGRATNGQINALRKRFKLVMWDVLAGDFEERMTGEDCFELVRAKARPGSIIVFHDNFLSEVRLRHALPRVLKYFSEKGYRFEALPARTVD
;
A
#
# COMPACT_ATOMS: atom_id res chain seq x y z
N MET A 1 14.40 16.14 -6.75
CA MET A 1 13.71 17.36 -6.28
C MET A 1 12.20 17.20 -6.08
N ARG A 2 11.45 16.43 -6.90
CA ARG A 2 9.99 16.25 -6.78
C ARG A 2 9.54 15.46 -5.53
N LEU A 3 10.25 14.40 -5.11
CA LEU A 3 9.88 13.63 -3.90
C LEU A 3 10.02 14.45 -2.60
N ARG A 4 11.06 15.31 -2.50
CA ARG A 4 11.23 16.20 -1.34
C ARG A 4 10.11 17.21 -1.20
N VAL A 5 9.53 17.66 -2.32
CA VAL A 5 8.39 18.61 -2.32
C VAL A 5 7.11 17.87 -1.90
N VAL A 6 6.83 16.69 -2.46
CA VAL A 6 5.67 15.89 -2.08
C VAL A 6 5.73 15.50 -0.61
N SER A 7 6.90 15.09 -0.10
CA SER A 7 7.07 14.69 1.31
C SER A 7 6.96 15.86 2.31
N ARG A 8 7.17 17.11 1.88
CA ARG A 8 6.98 18.29 2.73
C ARG A 8 5.53 18.77 2.75
N LEU A 9 4.78 18.55 1.67
CA LEU A 9 3.37 18.94 1.56
C LEU A 9 2.40 17.86 2.10
N LEU A 10 2.86 16.59 2.21
CA LEU A 10 2.03 15.50 2.70
C LEU A 10 1.34 15.82 4.05
N PRO A 11 2.03 16.34 5.08
CA PRO A 11 1.39 16.66 6.36
C PRO A 11 0.24 17.68 6.23
N LEU A 12 0.39 18.66 5.34
CA LEU A 12 -0.66 19.66 5.08
C LEU A 12 -1.86 19.04 4.36
N ILE A 13 -1.63 18.17 3.39
CA ILE A 13 -2.70 17.46 2.66
C ILE A 13 -3.45 16.50 3.59
N GLN A 14 -2.73 15.80 4.48
CA GLN A 14 -3.29 14.92 5.51
C GLN A 14 -4.22 15.65 6.47
N GLN A 15 -3.90 16.89 6.83
CA GLN A 15 -4.74 17.72 7.70
C GLN A 15 -5.99 18.24 6.98
N LEU A 16 -5.96 18.34 5.65
CA LEU A 16 -7.04 18.93 4.85
C LEU A 16 -8.10 17.92 4.39
N ASP A 17 -7.75 16.64 4.18
CA ASP A 17 -8.70 15.66 3.66
C ASP A 17 -8.90 14.47 4.60
N ARG A 18 -9.86 14.64 5.52
CA ARG A 18 -10.31 13.60 6.47
C ARG A 18 -11.16 12.50 5.83
N ARG A 19 -11.45 12.57 4.54
CA ARG A 19 -12.19 11.54 3.81
C ARG A 19 -11.34 10.31 3.53
N MET A 20 -10.02 10.40 3.72
CA MET A 20 -9.05 9.35 3.45
C MET A 20 -8.22 9.06 4.71
N LEU A 21 -7.84 7.82 4.88
CA LEU A 21 -6.96 7.36 5.95
C LEU A 21 -5.50 7.51 5.53
N TRP A 22 -4.78 8.42 6.18
CA TRP A 22 -3.36 8.68 5.92
C TRP A 22 -2.44 8.01 6.94
N ARG A 23 -2.90 7.87 8.16
CA ARG A 23 -2.22 7.27 9.30
C ARG A 23 -3.25 6.74 10.28
N VAL A 24 -2.99 5.63 10.92
CA VAL A 24 -3.83 5.13 12.00
C VAL A 24 -3.55 5.95 13.26
N ASN A 25 -4.60 6.45 13.90
CA ASN A 25 -4.46 7.21 15.14
C ASN A 25 -4.24 6.26 16.31
N THR A 26 -2.99 6.09 16.71
CA THR A 26 -2.57 5.27 17.86
C THR A 26 -1.29 5.81 18.47
N MET A 27 -1.12 5.56 19.77
CA MET A 27 0.13 5.79 20.51
C MET A 27 0.96 4.51 20.65
N GLU A 28 0.38 3.36 20.29
CA GLU A 28 1.09 2.09 20.32
C GLU A 28 2.17 2.03 19.24
N LYS A 29 3.27 1.35 19.52
CA LYS A 29 4.35 1.11 18.57
C LYS A 29 3.92 0.09 17.52
N VAL A 30 3.02 0.51 16.63
CA VAL A 30 2.53 -0.28 15.50
C VAL A 30 2.80 0.47 14.20
N LEU A 31 3.28 -0.25 13.19
CA LEU A 31 3.44 0.23 11.83
C LEU A 31 2.58 -0.63 10.87
N TYR A 32 2.04 0.01 9.87
CA TYR A 32 1.21 -0.62 8.84
C TYR A 32 1.97 -0.58 7.51
N ILE A 33 2.72 -1.66 7.23
CA ILE A 33 3.39 -1.79 5.93
C ILE A 33 2.35 -2.18 4.89
N THR A 34 2.39 -1.50 3.74
CA THR A 34 1.49 -1.77 2.63
C THR A 34 2.29 -1.96 1.34
N PHE A 35 1.79 -2.83 0.47
CA PHE A 35 2.36 -3.10 -0.85
C PHE A 35 1.31 -2.81 -1.91
N ASP A 36 1.71 -2.13 -2.98
CA ASP A 36 0.86 -1.82 -4.12
C ASP A 36 1.33 -2.62 -5.36
N ASP A 37 0.43 -2.90 -6.28
CA ASP A 37 0.61 -3.49 -7.62
C ASP A 37 0.62 -5.02 -7.74
N GLY A 38 0.95 -5.76 -6.70
CA GLY A 38 0.96 -7.23 -6.73
C GLY A 38 -0.44 -7.86 -6.91
N PRO A 39 -0.54 -9.19 -6.76
CA PRO A 39 0.56 -10.14 -6.57
C PRO A 39 1.29 -10.45 -7.87
N ILE A 40 2.60 -10.67 -7.82
CA ILE A 40 3.40 -11.19 -8.92
C ILE A 40 4.27 -12.38 -8.47
N PRO A 41 4.44 -13.44 -9.31
CA PRO A 41 5.12 -14.67 -8.92
C PRO A 41 6.57 -14.49 -8.49
N GLU A 42 7.27 -13.54 -9.08
CA GLU A 42 8.70 -13.35 -8.90
C GLU A 42 9.05 -12.67 -7.57
N LEU A 43 8.15 -11.84 -7.05
CA LEU A 43 8.47 -10.97 -5.92
C LEU A 43 7.54 -11.17 -4.72
N THR A 44 6.23 -11.31 -4.92
CA THR A 44 5.26 -11.41 -3.82
C THR A 44 5.56 -12.59 -2.87
N PRO A 45 5.95 -13.80 -3.34
CA PRO A 45 6.34 -14.89 -2.44
C PRO A 45 7.51 -14.51 -1.52
N TRP A 46 8.54 -13.84 -2.05
CA TRP A 46 9.68 -13.40 -1.26
C TRP A 46 9.28 -12.34 -0.22
N VAL A 47 8.36 -11.43 -0.56
CA VAL A 47 7.80 -10.45 0.40
C VAL A 47 7.11 -11.18 1.55
N LEU A 48 6.27 -12.18 1.25
CA LEU A 48 5.56 -12.96 2.26
C LEU A 48 6.53 -13.71 3.19
N ASP A 49 7.54 -14.38 2.63
CA ASP A 49 8.55 -15.10 3.41
C ASP A 49 9.35 -14.13 4.31
N THR A 50 9.67 -12.93 3.79
CA THR A 50 10.35 -11.88 4.57
C THR A 50 9.48 -11.37 5.72
N LEU A 51 8.20 -11.11 5.48
CA LEU A 51 7.25 -10.70 6.51
C LEU A 51 7.10 -11.80 7.58
N LYS A 52 6.97 -13.04 7.16
CA LYS A 52 6.85 -14.20 8.06
C LYS A 52 8.07 -14.35 8.97
N ALA A 53 9.28 -14.19 8.44
CA ALA A 53 10.52 -14.25 9.21
C ALA A 53 10.60 -13.19 10.33
N HIS A 54 9.87 -12.10 10.18
CA HIS A 54 9.79 -11.02 11.18
C HIS A 54 8.48 -10.99 11.98
N ASN A 55 7.64 -12.03 11.88
CA ASN A 55 6.30 -12.10 12.49
C ASN A 55 5.44 -10.85 12.15
N ALA A 56 5.58 -10.34 10.94
CA ALA A 56 4.93 -9.12 10.47
C ALA A 56 3.69 -9.45 9.63
N LYS A 57 2.63 -8.64 9.79
CA LYS A 57 1.48 -8.62 8.90
C LYS A 57 1.47 -7.32 8.12
N ALA A 58 0.92 -7.37 6.90
CA ALA A 58 0.89 -6.25 5.98
C ALA A 58 -0.46 -6.16 5.26
N THR A 59 -0.65 -5.10 4.48
CA THR A 59 -1.81 -4.94 3.61
C THR A 59 -1.35 -4.84 2.15
N PHE A 60 -1.95 -5.61 1.28
CA PHE A 60 -1.62 -5.64 -0.15
C PHE A 60 -2.77 -5.02 -0.96
N PHE A 61 -2.51 -3.88 -1.59
CA PHE A 61 -3.43 -3.25 -2.54
C PHE A 61 -3.19 -3.85 -3.92
N CYS A 62 -3.99 -4.85 -4.25
CA CYS A 62 -3.78 -5.70 -5.41
C CYS A 62 -4.43 -5.15 -6.68
N LEU A 63 -3.74 -5.29 -7.81
CA LEU A 63 -4.36 -5.13 -9.12
C LEU A 63 -5.24 -6.33 -9.45
N GLY A 64 -6.49 -6.08 -9.82
CA GLY A 64 -7.45 -7.16 -10.09
C GLY A 64 -6.99 -8.12 -11.19
N ARG A 65 -6.29 -7.63 -12.22
CA ARG A 65 -5.70 -8.47 -13.28
C ARG A 65 -4.66 -9.44 -12.74
N ASN A 66 -3.86 -9.02 -11.75
CA ASN A 66 -2.83 -9.87 -11.14
C ASN A 66 -3.45 -10.89 -10.20
N VAL A 67 -4.51 -10.52 -9.47
CA VAL A 67 -5.31 -11.46 -8.66
C VAL A 67 -5.93 -12.55 -9.56
N GLN A 68 -6.48 -12.18 -10.70
CA GLN A 68 -7.05 -13.15 -11.64
C GLN A 68 -5.98 -14.06 -12.26
N ALA A 69 -4.80 -13.52 -12.55
CA ALA A 69 -3.69 -14.28 -13.14
C ALA A 69 -3.01 -15.24 -12.13
N HIS A 70 -3.00 -14.88 -10.83
CA HIS A 70 -2.27 -15.60 -9.77
C HIS A 70 -3.16 -15.82 -8.53
N PRO A 71 -4.27 -16.56 -8.66
CA PRO A 71 -5.22 -16.78 -7.58
C PRO A 71 -4.61 -17.51 -6.39
N GLU A 72 -3.64 -18.41 -6.62
CA GLU A 72 -2.91 -19.12 -5.57
C GLU A 72 -2.09 -18.19 -4.68
N LEU A 73 -1.43 -17.17 -5.27
CA LEU A 73 -0.71 -16.16 -4.50
C LEU A 73 -1.66 -15.25 -3.71
N PHE A 74 -2.79 -14.92 -4.32
CA PHE A 74 -3.82 -14.14 -3.64
C PHE A 74 -4.41 -14.89 -2.44
N GLU A 75 -4.68 -16.20 -2.55
CA GLU A 75 -5.09 -17.01 -1.43
C GLU A 75 -3.99 -17.14 -0.36
N ARG A 76 -2.72 -17.24 -0.77
CA ARG A 76 -1.59 -17.24 0.15
C ARG A 76 -1.54 -15.97 0.99
N LEU A 77 -1.74 -14.78 0.39
CA LEU A 77 -1.82 -13.50 1.12
C LEU A 77 -2.84 -13.58 2.26
N LYS A 78 -4.03 -14.10 1.99
CA LYS A 78 -5.12 -14.16 2.96
C LYS A 78 -4.88 -15.22 4.04
N THR A 79 -4.44 -16.40 3.65
CA THR A 79 -4.19 -17.53 4.58
C THR A 79 -3.03 -17.26 5.53
N GLU A 80 -2.05 -16.44 5.11
CA GLU A 80 -0.97 -15.99 5.98
C GLU A 80 -1.38 -14.78 6.86
N GLY A 81 -2.66 -14.35 6.80
CA GLY A 81 -3.24 -13.32 7.68
C GLY A 81 -2.89 -11.89 7.30
N HIS A 82 -2.57 -11.64 6.04
CA HIS A 82 -2.45 -10.29 5.50
C HIS A 82 -3.81 -9.74 5.07
N ALA A 83 -3.98 -8.41 5.13
CA ALA A 83 -5.16 -7.77 4.58
C ALA A 83 -4.99 -7.51 3.08
N VAL A 84 -6.11 -7.47 2.37
CA VAL A 84 -6.17 -7.16 0.94
C VAL A 84 -6.95 -5.87 0.73
N GLY A 85 -6.48 -5.04 -0.20
CA GLY A 85 -7.13 -3.83 -0.69
C GLY A 85 -7.28 -3.86 -2.20
N ASN A 86 -8.24 -3.11 -2.70
CA ASN A 86 -8.49 -2.90 -4.11
C ASN A 86 -7.57 -1.78 -4.64
N HIS A 87 -6.78 -2.07 -5.70
CA HIS A 87 -5.93 -1.09 -6.37
C HIS A 87 -6.32 -0.87 -7.85
N THR A 88 -7.62 -1.01 -8.16
CA THR A 88 -8.17 -1.05 -9.51
C THR A 88 -7.80 -2.31 -10.29
N TRP A 89 -8.38 -2.48 -11.50
CA TRP A 89 -8.08 -3.64 -12.32
C TRP A 89 -6.72 -3.57 -13.01
N ASP A 90 -6.40 -2.41 -13.61
CA ASP A 90 -5.30 -2.20 -14.55
C ASP A 90 -4.50 -0.92 -14.29
N HIS A 91 -4.59 -0.38 -13.08
CA HIS A 91 -3.81 0.77 -12.60
C HIS A 91 -4.06 2.11 -13.31
N PRO A 92 -5.31 2.49 -13.67
CA PRO A 92 -5.57 3.77 -14.31
C PRO A 92 -5.40 4.95 -13.34
N SER A 93 -4.90 6.08 -13.83
CA SER A 93 -4.86 7.31 -13.04
C SER A 93 -6.24 7.97 -12.99
N GLY A 94 -6.80 8.18 -11.79
CA GLY A 94 -8.11 8.84 -11.64
C GLY A 94 -8.18 10.24 -12.23
N TRP A 95 -7.04 10.95 -12.33
CA TRP A 95 -7.01 12.30 -12.92
C TRP A 95 -6.99 12.30 -14.46
N ARG A 96 -6.57 11.21 -15.08
CA ARG A 96 -6.37 11.12 -16.54
C ARG A 96 -7.38 10.21 -17.23
N SER A 97 -8.09 9.40 -16.47
CA SER A 97 -9.05 8.45 -16.98
C SER A 97 -10.44 9.05 -17.13
N ASP A 98 -11.17 8.59 -18.14
CA ASP A 98 -12.62 8.80 -18.19
C ASP A 98 -13.27 8.29 -16.90
N ARG A 99 -14.26 9.03 -16.43
CA ARG A 99 -14.93 8.74 -15.15
C ARG A 99 -15.56 7.34 -15.11
N GLY A 100 -16.25 6.98 -16.20
CA GLY A 100 -16.92 5.68 -16.30
C GLY A 100 -15.90 4.54 -16.38
N ALA A 101 -14.82 4.72 -17.16
CA ALA A 101 -13.74 3.75 -17.28
C ALA A 101 -13.04 3.52 -15.94
N TYR A 102 -12.77 4.58 -15.20
CA TYR A 102 -12.16 4.48 -13.87
C TYR A 102 -13.03 3.65 -12.91
N TYR A 103 -14.32 3.95 -12.82
CA TYR A 103 -15.23 3.18 -11.96
C TYR A 103 -15.36 1.71 -12.40
N ARG A 104 -15.42 1.43 -13.70
CA ARG A 104 -15.42 0.04 -14.20
C ARG A 104 -14.17 -0.71 -13.76
N SER A 105 -12.99 -0.09 -13.83
CA SER A 105 -11.73 -0.69 -13.35
C SER A 105 -11.78 -0.99 -11.85
N VAL A 106 -12.29 -0.07 -11.01
CA VAL A 106 -12.48 -0.29 -9.58
C VAL A 106 -13.46 -1.43 -9.30
N LEU A 107 -14.62 -1.43 -9.95
CA LEU A 107 -15.67 -2.43 -9.70
C LEU A 107 -15.25 -3.81 -10.16
N ARG A 108 -14.61 -3.93 -11.32
CA ARG A 108 -14.07 -5.19 -11.80
C ARG A 108 -13.01 -5.77 -10.84
N CYS A 109 -12.14 -4.94 -10.30
CA CYS A 109 -11.18 -5.39 -9.27
C CYS A 109 -11.92 -5.85 -8.00
N GLN A 110 -13.02 -5.19 -7.64
CA GLN A 110 -13.82 -5.55 -6.47
C GLN A 110 -14.42 -6.97 -6.56
N GLU A 111 -14.77 -7.42 -7.76
CA GLU A 111 -15.31 -8.77 -7.98
C GLU A 111 -14.33 -9.87 -7.51
N VAL A 112 -13.02 -9.62 -7.60
CA VAL A 112 -11.97 -10.58 -7.22
C VAL A 112 -11.37 -10.29 -5.85
N THR A 113 -11.29 -9.02 -5.40
CA THR A 113 -10.67 -8.68 -4.11
C THR A 113 -11.64 -8.70 -2.93
N ARG A 114 -12.92 -8.41 -3.15
CA ARG A 114 -14.01 -8.42 -2.13
C ARG A 114 -13.63 -7.77 -0.80
N THR A 115 -13.11 -6.56 -0.86
CA THR A 115 -12.58 -5.82 0.30
C THR A 115 -13.25 -4.46 0.47
N ASP A 116 -13.23 -3.91 1.68
CA ASP A 116 -13.65 -2.53 1.96
C ASP A 116 -12.48 -1.52 1.90
N LEU A 117 -11.25 -1.97 1.63
CA LEU A 117 -10.09 -1.10 1.46
C LEU A 117 -9.88 -0.75 -0.01
N PHE A 118 -9.61 0.53 -0.29
CA PHE A 118 -9.26 0.98 -1.63
C PHE A 118 -8.14 2.01 -1.58
N ARG A 119 -7.16 1.87 -2.47
CA ARG A 119 -6.13 2.88 -2.71
C ARG A 119 -6.15 3.29 -4.18
N PRO A 120 -6.30 4.59 -4.48
CA PRO A 120 -6.25 5.06 -5.86
C PRO A 120 -4.82 4.95 -6.41
N PRO A 121 -4.62 4.42 -7.63
CA PRO A 121 -3.33 4.44 -8.30
C PRO A 121 -2.67 5.83 -8.31
N TYR A 122 -1.35 5.87 -8.06
CA TYR A 122 -0.57 7.11 -7.93
C TYR A 122 -1.04 8.05 -6.80
N GLY A 123 -1.94 7.63 -5.93
CA GLY A 123 -2.63 8.50 -4.98
C GLY A 123 -3.55 9.54 -5.64
N ARG A 124 -3.97 9.31 -6.89
CA ARG A 124 -4.67 10.30 -7.73
C ARG A 124 -6.13 9.93 -7.95
N ALA A 125 -7.01 10.67 -7.28
CA ALA A 125 -8.44 10.63 -7.50
C ALA A 125 -9.02 12.06 -7.51
N THR A 126 -10.04 12.30 -8.32
CA THR A 126 -10.78 13.57 -8.30
C THR A 126 -11.70 13.63 -7.07
N ASN A 127 -12.11 14.84 -6.67
CA ASN A 127 -13.05 15.01 -5.57
C ASN A 127 -14.36 14.23 -5.79
N GLY A 128 -14.85 14.17 -7.03
CA GLY A 128 -16.03 13.38 -7.37
C GLY A 128 -15.83 11.89 -7.16
N GLN A 129 -14.67 11.35 -7.55
CA GLN A 129 -14.30 9.95 -7.33
C GLN A 129 -14.16 9.64 -5.84
N ILE A 130 -13.47 10.49 -5.07
CA ILE A 130 -13.33 10.34 -3.62
C ILE A 130 -14.71 10.29 -2.95
N ASN A 131 -15.60 11.25 -3.26
CA ASN A 131 -16.94 11.30 -2.66
C ASN A 131 -17.82 10.10 -3.02
N ALA A 132 -17.67 9.54 -4.21
CA ALA A 132 -18.40 8.34 -4.61
C ALA A 132 -17.84 7.08 -3.95
N LEU A 133 -16.50 6.88 -4.02
CA LEU A 133 -15.86 5.66 -3.56
C LEU A 133 -15.88 5.51 -2.03
N ARG A 134 -15.78 6.61 -1.27
CA ARG A 134 -15.85 6.56 0.20
C ARG A 134 -17.18 6.05 0.78
N LYS A 135 -18.21 5.98 -0.04
CA LYS A 135 -19.50 5.41 0.37
C LYS A 135 -19.44 3.88 0.50
N ARG A 136 -18.50 3.25 -0.20
CA ARG A 136 -18.32 1.80 -0.25
C ARG A 136 -16.97 1.35 0.31
N PHE A 137 -15.95 2.19 0.20
CA PHE A 137 -14.57 1.86 0.56
C PHE A 137 -14.02 2.80 1.64
N LYS A 138 -13.16 2.27 2.48
CA LYS A 138 -12.21 3.04 3.26
C LYS A 138 -11.05 3.41 2.33
N LEU A 139 -10.95 4.69 1.98
CA LEU A 139 -9.88 5.18 1.10
C LEU A 139 -8.59 5.29 1.91
N VAL A 140 -7.59 4.50 1.55
CA VAL A 140 -6.31 4.43 2.26
C VAL A 140 -5.22 5.10 1.44
N MET A 141 -4.56 6.07 2.06
CA MET A 141 -3.38 6.73 1.54
C MET A 141 -2.15 6.28 2.35
N TRP A 142 -1.19 7.17 2.60
CA TRP A 142 0.04 6.90 3.35
C TRP A 142 0.59 8.17 3.97
N ASP A 143 1.35 8.07 5.04
CA ASP A 143 2.19 9.15 5.54
C ASP A 143 3.68 8.94 5.24
N VAL A 144 4.08 7.71 4.90
CA VAL A 144 5.44 7.39 4.46
C VAL A 144 5.43 6.65 3.13
N LEU A 145 6.00 7.25 2.11
CA LEU A 145 6.24 6.62 0.81
C LEU A 145 7.72 6.23 0.75
N ALA A 146 8.02 4.93 0.66
CA ALA A 146 9.39 4.42 0.73
C ALA A 146 10.26 4.89 -0.45
N GLY A 147 9.65 5.14 -1.61
CA GLY A 147 10.36 5.62 -2.80
C GLY A 147 11.02 4.51 -3.62
N ASP A 148 10.68 3.27 -3.37
CA ASP A 148 11.24 2.07 -4.01
C ASP A 148 10.97 1.98 -5.52
N PHE A 149 9.99 2.72 -6.04
CA PHE A 149 9.72 2.86 -7.47
C PHE A 149 10.59 3.95 -8.16
N GLU A 150 11.29 4.77 -7.40
CA GLU A 150 12.10 5.87 -7.96
C GLU A 150 13.50 5.37 -8.33
N GLU A 151 13.82 5.30 -9.62
CA GLU A 151 15.07 4.73 -10.14
C GLU A 151 16.34 5.42 -9.60
N ARG A 152 16.24 6.69 -9.21
CA ARG A 152 17.35 7.48 -8.68
C ARG A 152 17.65 7.21 -7.21
N MET A 153 16.77 6.48 -6.52
CA MET A 153 16.97 6.08 -5.14
C MET A 153 17.66 4.73 -5.07
N THR A 154 18.51 4.58 -4.08
CA THR A 154 19.06 3.27 -3.70
C THR A 154 18.13 2.58 -2.70
N GLY A 155 18.32 1.29 -2.47
CA GLY A 155 17.59 0.59 -1.40
C GLY A 155 17.91 1.15 -0.01
N GLU A 156 19.14 1.66 0.19
CA GLU A 156 19.53 2.34 1.43
C GLU A 156 18.78 3.67 1.60
N ASP A 157 18.64 4.46 0.54
CA ASP A 157 17.85 5.71 0.59
C ASP A 157 16.38 5.41 0.98
N CYS A 158 15.81 4.32 0.48
CA CYS A 158 14.46 3.88 0.82
C CYS A 158 14.36 3.51 2.31
N PHE A 159 15.32 2.74 2.83
CA PHE A 159 15.39 2.40 4.25
C PHE A 159 15.52 3.65 5.13
N GLU A 160 16.47 4.52 4.83
CA GLU A 160 16.72 5.75 5.60
C GLU A 160 15.51 6.68 5.61
N LEU A 161 14.80 6.78 4.49
CA LEU A 161 13.58 7.57 4.39
C LEU A 161 12.49 7.04 5.33
N VAL A 162 12.27 5.72 5.33
CA VAL A 162 11.29 5.08 6.22
C VAL A 162 11.75 5.22 7.67
N ARG A 163 13.02 4.93 7.97
CA ARG A 163 13.61 5.06 9.30
C ARG A 163 13.43 6.45 9.91
N ALA A 164 13.63 7.48 9.11
CA ALA A 164 13.57 8.87 9.56
C ALA A 164 12.13 9.39 9.76
N LYS A 165 11.14 8.81 9.08
CA LYS A 165 9.78 9.37 9.04
C LYS A 165 8.72 8.52 9.72
N ALA A 166 8.90 7.20 9.79
CA ALA A 166 7.88 6.34 10.37
C ALA A 166 7.78 6.54 11.89
N ARG A 167 6.56 6.53 12.38
CA ARG A 167 6.15 6.75 13.77
C ARG A 167 4.90 5.92 14.08
N PRO A 168 4.46 5.82 15.34
CA PRO A 168 3.28 5.05 15.70
C PRO A 168 2.09 5.33 14.78
N GLY A 169 1.50 4.26 14.25
CA GLY A 169 0.38 4.32 13.32
C GLY A 169 0.71 4.64 11.86
N SER A 170 1.99 4.82 11.50
CA SER A 170 2.37 5.12 10.11
C SER A 170 1.92 4.05 9.13
N ILE A 171 1.32 4.50 8.04
CA ILE A 171 1.04 3.69 6.85
C ILE A 171 2.20 3.92 5.88
N ILE A 172 2.96 2.87 5.61
CA ILE A 172 4.18 2.89 4.80
C ILE A 172 3.89 2.19 3.49
N VAL A 173 4.21 2.82 2.35
CA VAL A 173 4.02 2.22 1.02
C VAL A 173 5.34 1.75 0.45
N PHE A 174 5.35 0.49 0.09
CA PHE A 174 6.26 -0.19 -0.83
C PHE A 174 5.46 -0.71 -2.04
N HIS A 175 6.16 -1.24 -3.05
CA HIS A 175 5.53 -1.83 -4.23
C HIS A 175 6.13 -3.21 -4.50
N ASP A 176 5.27 -4.23 -4.61
CA ASP A 176 5.68 -5.57 -5.03
C ASP A 176 5.54 -5.73 -6.55
N ASN A 177 6.32 -4.94 -7.29
CA ASN A 177 6.43 -4.93 -8.75
C ASN A 177 7.89 -4.98 -9.22
N PHE A 178 8.13 -5.28 -10.50
CA PHE A 178 9.47 -5.41 -11.07
C PHE A 178 10.33 -4.15 -10.96
N LEU A 179 9.72 -2.96 -11.09
CA LEU A 179 10.44 -1.69 -11.01
C LEU A 179 11.06 -1.47 -9.63
N SER A 180 10.38 -1.92 -8.60
CA SER A 180 10.75 -1.70 -7.20
C SER A 180 11.65 -2.81 -6.61
N GLU A 181 11.73 -3.97 -7.27
CA GLU A 181 12.30 -5.20 -6.72
C GLU A 181 13.66 -5.02 -6.04
N VAL A 182 14.63 -4.45 -6.73
CA VAL A 182 16.00 -4.30 -6.22
C VAL A 182 16.03 -3.47 -4.93
N ARG A 183 15.30 -2.36 -4.92
CA ARG A 183 15.23 -1.45 -3.77
C ARG A 183 14.42 -2.04 -2.62
N LEU A 184 13.31 -2.70 -2.94
CA LEU A 184 12.47 -3.39 -1.96
C LEU A 184 13.25 -4.51 -1.26
N ARG A 185 13.95 -5.36 -2.02
CA ARG A 185 14.77 -6.45 -1.45
C ARG A 185 15.84 -5.94 -0.49
N HIS A 186 16.36 -4.75 -0.70
CA HIS A 186 17.31 -4.12 0.21
C HIS A 186 16.64 -3.48 1.42
N ALA A 187 15.59 -2.71 1.21
CA ALA A 187 14.99 -1.86 2.24
C ALA A 187 14.09 -2.62 3.22
N LEU A 188 13.23 -3.53 2.72
CA LEU A 188 12.20 -4.18 3.55
C LEU A 188 12.78 -4.94 4.74
N PRO A 189 13.79 -5.84 4.60
CA PRO A 189 14.35 -6.57 5.74
C PRO A 189 14.98 -5.63 6.78
N ARG A 190 15.59 -4.53 6.34
CA ARG A 190 16.21 -3.53 7.22
C ARG A 190 15.17 -2.74 8.01
N VAL A 191 14.08 -2.35 7.35
CA VAL A 191 12.94 -1.67 8.00
C VAL A 191 12.34 -2.57 9.07
N LEU A 192 12.04 -3.82 8.72
CA LEU A 192 11.47 -4.80 9.65
C LEU A 192 12.38 -5.01 10.85
N LYS A 193 13.67 -5.29 10.63
CA LYS A 193 14.65 -5.48 11.70
C LYS A 193 14.75 -4.25 12.61
N TYR A 194 14.98 -3.07 12.02
CA TYR A 194 15.20 -1.83 12.78
C TYR A 194 14.02 -1.49 13.69
N PHE A 195 12.79 -1.58 13.19
CA PHE A 195 11.62 -1.24 14.00
C PHE A 195 11.25 -2.35 14.99
N SER A 196 11.49 -3.64 14.67
CA SER A 196 11.34 -4.72 15.65
C SER A 196 12.27 -4.53 16.85
N GLU A 197 13.54 -4.18 16.62
CA GLU A 197 14.51 -3.89 17.68
C GLU A 197 14.10 -2.69 18.57
N LYS A 198 13.27 -1.80 18.02
CA LYS A 198 12.68 -0.67 18.77
C LYS A 198 11.32 -1.00 19.43
N GLY A 199 10.91 -2.26 19.36
CA GLY A 199 9.68 -2.77 19.97
C GLY A 199 8.41 -2.42 19.18
N TYR A 200 8.51 -2.13 17.89
CA TYR A 200 7.34 -1.98 17.05
C TYR A 200 6.81 -3.34 16.56
N ARG A 201 5.49 -3.42 16.46
CA ARG A 201 4.77 -4.51 15.76
C ARG A 201 4.38 -4.04 14.37
N PHE A 202 4.19 -5.01 13.48
CA PHE A 202 3.71 -4.76 12.12
C PHE A 202 2.36 -5.44 11.95
N GLU A 203 1.33 -4.66 11.71
CA GLU A 203 -0.03 -5.15 11.61
C GLU A 203 -0.65 -4.82 10.24
N ALA A 204 -1.56 -5.67 9.80
CA ALA A 204 -2.40 -5.38 8.65
C ALA A 204 -3.45 -4.33 9.01
N LEU A 205 -3.81 -3.48 8.05
CA LEU A 205 -4.94 -2.57 8.24
C LEU A 205 -6.23 -3.36 8.44
N PRO A 206 -7.12 -2.93 9.34
CA PRO A 206 -8.39 -3.60 9.54
C PRO A 206 -9.24 -3.50 8.26
N ALA A 207 -9.44 -4.63 7.63
CA ALA A 207 -10.24 -4.82 6.41
C ALA A 207 -11.48 -5.68 6.71
N ARG A 208 -12.53 -5.49 5.92
CA ARG A 208 -13.71 -6.34 5.93
C ARG A 208 -13.88 -6.98 4.55
N THR A 209 -14.20 -8.28 4.54
CA THR A 209 -14.70 -8.90 3.31
C THR A 209 -16.10 -8.36 3.05
N VAL A 210 -16.37 -7.97 1.82
CA VAL A 210 -17.69 -7.48 1.37
C VAL A 210 -18.13 -8.28 0.16
N ASP A 211 -19.38 -8.75 0.21
CA ASP A 211 -20.06 -9.47 -0.87
C ASP A 211 -20.44 -8.55 -2.04
#